data_434a467fc254df51854fbc9f3d5e1607
#
_entry.id   434a467fc254df51854fbc9f3d5e1607
#
_cell.length_a   1.000
_cell.length_b   1.000
_cell.length_c   1.000
_cell.angle_alpha   90.00
_cell.angle_beta   90.00
_cell.angle_gamma   90.00
#
_symmetry.space_group_name_H-M   'P 1'
#
loop_
_entity.id
_entity.type
_entity.pdbx_description
1 polymer ?
#
loop_
_entity_poly.entity_id
_entity_poly.type
_entity_poly.pdbx_seq_one_letter_code
_entity_poly.pdbx_strand_id
1 'polypeptide(L)'
;MTAGSRSVPVRYPKTRRVRFPFGTDRQYGKYFVNDDSVFSHFVAGLSGAFPPGEEAFIRSVRVFSDRITDPDLKKRVAGFIGQESMHGQEHRRLNDKLIAMGYRIGWGDSKAMERRRLRFEQLISPLAHLAMTAAAEHYTAVLAERVLSLDEIQAIPGDDAVWHLLNWHALEELEHKSVAFDVYRSVGGGETTRIAVMAALIALTLPLVATTLTLSLAGDRQARRHPLRVVREARALFGGPLFRGLMGDLAKYLRPGFHPDDIDTDALLRRWQQELFGAEGALVEYVR
;
A
#
# COMPACT_ATOMS: atom_id res chain seq x y z
N MET A 1 -29.85 -12.57 23.62
CA MET A 1 -29.19 -13.38 22.60
C MET A 1 -27.76 -12.90 22.51
N THR A 2 -26.85 -13.63 23.13
CA THR A 2 -25.41 -13.33 23.13
C THR A 2 -24.86 -13.59 21.74
N ALA A 3 -24.39 -12.55 21.09
CA ALA A 3 -23.66 -12.68 19.84
C ALA A 3 -22.42 -13.57 20.09
N GLY A 4 -22.44 -14.76 19.50
CA GLY A 4 -21.31 -15.68 19.56
C GLY A 4 -20.08 -15.02 18.98
N SER A 5 -19.06 -14.83 19.79
CA SER A 5 -17.74 -14.40 19.36
C SER A 5 -17.22 -15.45 18.36
N ARG A 6 -17.25 -15.14 17.08
CA ARG A 6 -16.48 -15.88 16.10
C ARG A 6 -15.01 -15.67 16.46
N SER A 7 -14.34 -16.71 16.92
CA SER A 7 -12.91 -16.71 17.04
C SER A 7 -12.33 -16.65 15.61
N VAL A 8 -12.04 -15.45 15.13
CA VAL A 8 -11.27 -15.27 13.91
C VAL A 8 -9.88 -15.84 14.19
N PRO A 9 -9.33 -16.72 13.34
CA PRO A 9 -7.98 -17.21 13.53
C PRO A 9 -7.02 -16.03 13.64
N VAL A 10 -6.24 -15.96 14.71
CA VAL A 10 -5.28 -14.86 14.92
C VAL A 10 -4.23 -14.95 13.82
N ARG A 11 -4.25 -14.01 12.89
CA ARG A 11 -3.26 -13.90 11.83
C ARG A 11 -2.02 -13.19 12.38
N TYR A 12 -0.89 -13.85 12.29
CA TYR A 12 0.40 -13.23 12.63
C TYR A 12 1.09 -12.85 11.33
N PRO A 13 1.23 -11.55 11.02
CA PRO A 13 2.03 -11.11 9.87
C PRO A 13 3.43 -11.69 9.95
N LYS A 14 3.86 -12.41 8.91
CA LYS A 14 5.17 -13.05 8.85
C LYS A 14 6.12 -12.17 8.07
N THR A 15 7.12 -11.60 8.71
CA THR A 15 8.19 -10.88 8.02
C THR A 15 8.96 -11.82 7.09
N ARG A 16 8.91 -11.54 5.78
CA ARG A 16 9.68 -12.26 4.75
C ARG A 16 10.80 -11.36 4.26
N ARG A 17 12.03 -11.86 4.29
CA ARG A 17 13.18 -11.14 3.75
C ARG A 17 13.30 -11.44 2.27
N VAL A 18 12.58 -10.70 1.46
CA VAL A 18 12.58 -10.83 0.00
C VAL A 18 13.60 -9.86 -0.60
N ARG A 19 14.26 -10.24 -1.69
CA ARG A 19 15.21 -9.40 -2.40
C ARG A 19 14.97 -9.46 -3.90
N PHE A 20 14.45 -8.37 -4.46
CA PHE A 20 14.20 -8.26 -5.89
C PHE A 20 15.44 -7.78 -6.67
N PRO A 21 15.54 -8.06 -7.98
CA PRO A 21 16.74 -7.78 -8.80
C PRO A 21 16.82 -6.31 -9.27
N PHE A 22 16.29 -5.34 -8.51
CA PHE A 22 16.28 -3.92 -8.93
C PHE A 22 17.66 -3.25 -8.96
N GLY A 23 18.63 -3.77 -8.23
CA GLY A 23 20.00 -3.25 -8.20
C GLY A 23 20.94 -3.89 -9.24
N THR A 24 20.41 -4.65 -10.21
CA THR A 24 21.20 -5.29 -11.28
C THR A 24 21.19 -4.43 -12.55
N ASP A 25 22.03 -4.82 -13.55
CA ASP A 25 22.08 -4.17 -14.87
C ASP A 25 20.89 -4.51 -15.77
N ARG A 26 19.86 -5.22 -15.24
CA ARG A 26 18.64 -5.55 -15.98
C ARG A 26 18.01 -4.27 -16.53
N GLN A 27 17.76 -4.27 -17.84
CA GLN A 27 17.09 -3.17 -18.53
C GLN A 27 15.58 -3.29 -18.36
N TYR A 28 14.92 -2.18 -18.07
CA TYR A 28 13.46 -2.05 -18.01
C TYR A 28 12.98 -1.22 -19.19
N GLY A 29 11.86 -1.60 -19.79
CA GLY A 29 11.16 -0.71 -20.72
C GLY A 29 10.76 0.58 -19.99
N LYS A 30 10.81 1.71 -20.69
CA LYS A 30 10.47 3.00 -20.07
C LYS A 30 9.06 2.97 -19.46
N TYR A 31 8.11 2.36 -20.15
CA TYR A 31 6.77 2.12 -19.66
C TYR A 31 6.63 0.64 -19.31
N PHE A 32 7.01 0.31 -18.09
CA PHE A 32 7.19 -1.06 -17.60
C PHE A 32 5.88 -1.80 -17.29
N VAL A 33 4.74 -1.11 -17.34
CA VAL A 33 3.41 -1.73 -17.25
C VAL A 33 2.72 -1.54 -18.59
N ASN A 34 2.49 -2.62 -19.34
CA ASN A 34 1.72 -2.68 -20.59
C ASN A 34 2.16 -1.68 -21.68
N ASP A 35 3.41 -1.23 -21.69
CA ASP A 35 3.86 -0.07 -22.49
C ASP A 35 2.96 1.18 -22.33
N ASP A 36 2.18 1.27 -21.24
CA ASP A 36 1.26 2.34 -20.92
C ASP A 36 1.94 3.40 -20.06
N SER A 37 1.98 4.65 -20.55
CA SER A 37 2.66 5.75 -19.89
C SER A 37 1.97 6.14 -18.59
N VAL A 38 0.64 6.21 -18.59
CA VAL A 38 -0.15 6.64 -17.43
C VAL A 38 -0.09 5.58 -16.33
N PHE A 39 -0.25 4.31 -16.67
CA PHE A 39 -0.19 3.24 -15.69
C PHE A 39 1.22 3.10 -15.10
N SER A 40 2.27 3.15 -15.91
CA SER A 40 3.64 3.10 -15.41
C SER A 40 3.98 4.28 -14.49
N HIS A 41 3.52 5.50 -14.81
CA HIS A 41 3.69 6.67 -13.93
C HIS A 41 2.84 6.56 -12.66
N PHE A 42 1.66 5.96 -12.72
CA PHE A 42 0.83 5.71 -11.54
C PHE A 42 1.49 4.71 -10.59
N VAL A 43 1.97 3.55 -11.09
CA VAL A 43 2.69 2.56 -10.29
C VAL A 43 3.99 3.14 -9.72
N ALA A 44 4.75 3.91 -10.51
CA ALA A 44 5.92 4.61 -10.03
C ALA A 44 5.59 5.60 -8.90
N GLY A 45 4.48 6.33 -9.02
CA GLY A 45 3.98 7.25 -7.99
C GLY A 45 3.62 6.54 -6.69
N LEU A 46 2.93 5.40 -6.77
CA LEU A 46 2.63 4.54 -5.61
C LEU A 46 3.92 4.05 -4.95
N SER A 47 4.82 3.46 -5.74
CA SER A 47 6.12 2.99 -5.24
C SER A 47 6.91 4.10 -4.55
N GLY A 48 6.87 5.34 -5.09
CA GLY A 48 7.51 6.50 -4.48
C GLY A 48 6.87 6.97 -3.18
N ALA A 49 5.58 6.67 -2.97
CA ALA A 49 4.84 7.05 -1.76
C ALA A 49 4.99 6.04 -0.61
N PHE A 50 5.19 4.75 -0.92
CA PHE A 50 5.24 3.70 0.09
C PHE A 50 6.35 3.91 1.13
N PRO A 51 7.65 4.02 0.81
CA PRO A 51 8.68 4.07 1.84
C PRO A 51 8.49 5.17 2.89
N PRO A 52 8.20 6.43 2.51
CA PRO A 52 7.95 7.48 3.50
C PRO A 52 6.62 7.31 4.26
N GLY A 53 5.60 6.68 3.65
CA GLY A 53 4.32 6.37 4.27
C GLY A 53 4.47 5.29 5.34
N GLU A 54 5.07 4.17 4.98
CA GLU A 54 5.31 3.02 5.84
C GLU A 54 6.17 3.37 7.06
N GLU A 55 7.20 4.20 6.88
CA GLU A 55 7.96 4.74 8.02
C GLU A 55 7.09 5.56 8.98
N ALA A 56 6.14 6.35 8.46
CA ALA A 56 5.19 7.07 9.30
C ALA A 56 4.24 6.10 10.01
N PHE A 57 3.80 5.02 9.35
CA PHE A 57 2.97 3.97 9.96
C PHE A 57 3.71 3.30 11.12
N ILE A 58 4.95 2.86 10.91
CA ILE A 58 5.80 2.28 11.96
C ILE A 58 5.93 3.24 13.14
N ARG A 59 6.21 4.53 12.90
CA ARG A 59 6.34 5.51 13.99
C ARG A 59 5.04 5.67 14.77
N SER A 60 3.90 5.75 14.08
CA SER A 60 2.59 5.94 14.72
C SER A 60 2.22 4.79 15.66
N VAL A 61 2.50 3.55 15.24
CA VAL A 61 2.22 2.34 16.05
C VAL A 61 3.21 2.23 17.21
N ARG A 62 4.50 2.51 16.99
CA ARG A 62 5.55 2.44 18.03
C ARG A 62 5.31 3.35 19.22
N VAL A 63 4.69 4.52 19.03
CA VAL A 63 4.34 5.43 20.13
C VAL A 63 3.47 4.75 21.19
N PHE A 64 2.70 3.74 20.79
CA PHE A 64 1.78 3.04 21.70
C PHE A 64 2.27 1.67 22.17
N SER A 65 3.49 1.26 21.83
CA SER A 65 4.04 -0.07 22.15
C SER A 65 3.89 -0.47 23.62
N ASP A 66 4.15 0.46 24.54
CA ASP A 66 4.06 0.22 25.99
C ASP A 66 2.61 0.15 26.51
N ARG A 67 1.66 0.64 25.73
CA ARG A 67 0.22 0.66 26.08
C ARG A 67 -0.51 -0.58 25.58
N ILE A 68 0.08 -1.33 24.66
CA ILE A 68 -0.50 -2.58 24.17
C ILE A 68 -0.24 -3.65 25.23
N THR A 69 -1.30 -4.17 25.85
CA THR A 69 -1.21 -5.20 26.90
C THR A 69 -1.44 -6.61 26.36
N ASP A 70 -2.24 -6.74 25.30
CA ASP A 70 -2.53 -8.01 24.65
C ASP A 70 -1.28 -8.60 23.97
N PRO A 71 -0.82 -9.80 24.36
CA PRO A 71 0.38 -10.44 23.81
C PRO A 71 0.23 -10.81 22.33
N ASP A 72 -0.99 -11.15 21.87
CA ASP A 72 -1.24 -11.49 20.47
C ASP A 72 -1.16 -10.24 19.61
N LEU A 73 -1.73 -9.12 20.06
CA LEU A 73 -1.60 -7.85 19.36
C LEU A 73 -0.14 -7.37 19.33
N LYS A 74 0.64 -7.53 20.42
CA LYS A 74 2.09 -7.24 20.42
C LYS A 74 2.83 -8.02 19.35
N LYS A 75 2.53 -9.30 19.21
CA LYS A 75 3.15 -10.17 18.20
C LYS A 75 2.77 -9.76 16.78
N ARG A 76 1.50 -9.40 16.56
CA ARG A 76 1.00 -8.89 15.27
C ARG A 76 1.68 -7.56 14.91
N VAL A 77 1.83 -6.65 15.87
CA VAL A 77 2.55 -5.38 15.70
C VAL A 77 4.02 -5.61 15.33
N ALA A 78 4.69 -6.57 15.95
CA ALA A 78 6.07 -6.89 15.59
C ALA A 78 6.18 -7.40 14.14
N GLY A 79 5.25 -8.24 13.70
CA GLY A 79 5.17 -8.71 12.31
C GLY A 79 4.89 -7.56 11.33
N PHE A 80 3.91 -6.70 11.63
CA PHE A 80 3.58 -5.50 10.87
C PHE A 80 4.81 -4.61 10.67
N ILE A 81 5.50 -4.22 11.74
CA ILE A 81 6.72 -3.40 11.66
C ILE A 81 7.80 -4.07 10.80
N GLY A 82 7.89 -5.40 10.86
CA GLY A 82 8.83 -6.16 10.04
C GLY A 82 8.48 -6.12 8.56
N GLN A 83 7.22 -6.33 8.20
CA GLN A 83 6.73 -6.27 6.82
C GLN A 83 6.89 -4.86 6.24
N GLU A 84 6.39 -3.82 6.92
CA GLU A 84 6.53 -2.42 6.49
C GLU A 84 8.00 -2.02 6.25
N SER A 85 8.90 -2.47 7.14
CA SER A 85 10.34 -2.19 6.98
C SER A 85 10.92 -2.84 5.73
N MET A 86 10.46 -4.03 5.34
CA MET A 86 10.90 -4.73 4.14
C MET A 86 10.30 -4.12 2.87
N HIS A 87 9.00 -3.73 2.91
CA HIS A 87 8.33 -3.01 1.83
C HIS A 87 9.10 -1.74 1.47
N GLY A 88 9.36 -0.89 2.46
CA GLY A 88 10.11 0.36 2.27
C GLY A 88 11.50 0.14 1.66
N GLN A 89 12.21 -0.91 2.04
CA GLN A 89 13.52 -1.22 1.48
C GLN A 89 13.46 -1.61 0.01
N GLU A 90 12.56 -2.52 -0.36
CA GLU A 90 12.47 -3.02 -1.73
C GLU A 90 11.87 -1.97 -2.67
N HIS A 91 10.88 -1.18 -2.21
CA HIS A 91 10.38 -0.04 -2.98
C HIS A 91 11.43 1.04 -3.21
N ARG A 92 12.30 1.36 -2.23
CA ARG A 92 13.43 2.28 -2.46
C ARG A 92 14.35 1.80 -3.57
N ARG A 93 14.65 0.51 -3.63
CA ARG A 93 15.50 -0.05 -4.69
C ARG A 93 14.84 0.05 -6.06
N LEU A 94 13.53 -0.22 -6.16
CA LEU A 94 12.78 0.05 -7.39
C LEU A 94 12.78 1.54 -7.72
N ASN A 95 12.55 2.41 -6.73
CA ASN A 95 12.51 3.85 -6.89
C ASN A 95 13.83 4.42 -7.42
N ASP A 96 14.98 3.92 -6.93
CA ASP A 96 16.31 4.31 -7.45
C ASP A 96 16.42 4.00 -8.95
N LYS A 97 15.93 2.82 -9.37
CA LYS A 97 15.89 2.45 -10.78
C LYS A 97 14.96 3.34 -11.60
N LEU A 98 13.74 3.60 -11.09
CA LEU A 98 12.76 4.46 -11.76
C LEU A 98 13.25 5.92 -11.89
N ILE A 99 13.92 6.44 -10.86
CA ILE A 99 14.54 7.77 -10.90
C ILE A 99 15.63 7.83 -11.99
N ALA A 100 16.47 6.81 -12.08
CA ALA A 100 17.49 6.70 -13.15
C ALA A 100 16.86 6.64 -14.55
N MET A 101 15.64 6.08 -14.68
CA MET A 101 14.86 6.08 -15.93
C MET A 101 14.13 7.41 -16.21
N GLY A 102 14.21 8.38 -15.30
CA GLY A 102 13.64 9.73 -15.45
C GLY A 102 12.27 9.95 -14.82
N TYR A 103 11.77 9.02 -14.00
CA TYR A 103 10.54 9.23 -13.22
C TYR A 103 10.75 10.24 -12.09
N ARG A 104 9.79 11.14 -11.89
CA ARG A 104 9.87 12.22 -10.88
C ARG A 104 9.20 11.82 -9.58
N ILE A 105 9.71 10.81 -8.89
CA ILE A 105 9.13 10.26 -7.66
C ILE A 105 9.99 10.48 -6.40
N GLY A 106 11.29 10.71 -6.54
CA GLY A 106 12.23 10.80 -5.39
C GLY A 106 12.02 11.99 -4.45
N TRP A 107 11.20 12.98 -4.82
CA TRP A 107 10.95 14.15 -3.97
C TRP A 107 10.26 13.78 -2.65
N GLY A 108 9.37 12.78 -2.65
CA GLY A 108 8.63 12.31 -1.47
C GLY A 108 9.55 11.75 -0.38
N ASP A 109 10.63 11.07 -0.76
CA ASP A 109 11.62 10.47 0.15
C ASP A 109 12.83 11.39 0.42
N SER A 110 12.75 12.67 0.02
CA SER A 110 13.82 13.63 0.26
C SER A 110 13.89 14.06 1.73
N LYS A 111 15.11 14.40 2.22
CA LYS A 111 15.33 14.93 3.59
C LYS A 111 14.48 16.17 3.90
N ALA A 112 14.15 16.99 2.91
CA ALA A 112 13.28 18.15 3.10
C ALA A 112 11.84 17.75 3.37
N MET A 113 11.31 16.76 2.65
CA MET A 113 9.96 16.23 2.88
C MET A 113 9.87 15.41 4.16
N GLU A 114 10.90 14.63 4.49
CA GLU A 114 11.01 13.94 5.77
C GLU A 114 10.88 14.92 6.94
N ARG A 115 11.66 16.02 6.95
CA ARG A 115 11.53 17.05 7.99
C ARG A 115 10.14 17.67 8.06
N ARG A 116 9.46 17.87 6.92
CA ARG A 116 8.08 18.39 6.90
C ARG A 116 7.09 17.38 7.49
N ARG A 117 7.21 16.10 7.15
CA ARG A 117 6.39 15.02 7.73
C ARG A 117 6.57 14.93 9.25
N LEU A 118 7.82 14.87 9.72
CA LEU A 118 8.11 14.81 11.15
C LEU A 118 7.56 16.03 11.91
N ARG A 119 7.63 17.22 11.33
CA ARG A 119 6.99 18.41 11.92
C ARG A 119 5.46 18.29 11.94
N PHE A 120 4.86 17.80 10.87
CA PHE A 120 3.42 17.56 10.82
C PHE A 120 2.99 16.53 11.88
N GLU A 121 3.72 15.41 12.00
CA GLU A 121 3.48 14.39 13.01
C GLU A 121 3.54 14.95 14.45
N GLN A 122 4.41 15.94 14.71
CA GLN A 122 4.51 16.64 16.00
C GLN A 122 3.35 17.61 16.27
N LEU A 123 2.67 18.08 15.22
CA LEU A 123 1.56 19.03 15.33
C LEU A 123 0.20 18.35 15.58
N ILE A 124 0.09 17.06 15.26
CA ILE A 124 -1.14 16.29 15.47
C ILE A 124 -1.01 15.41 16.72
N SER A 125 -2.14 15.03 17.31
CA SER A 125 -2.11 14.11 18.45
C SER A 125 -1.62 12.73 17.98
N PRO A 126 -0.86 11.98 18.83
CA PRO A 126 -0.43 10.62 18.50
C PRO A 126 -1.60 9.71 18.08
N LEU A 127 -2.75 9.87 18.72
CA LEU A 127 -3.96 9.09 18.41
C LEU A 127 -4.54 9.46 17.03
N ALA A 128 -4.47 10.73 16.63
CA ALA A 128 -4.87 11.15 15.28
C ALA A 128 -3.89 10.61 14.22
N HIS A 129 -2.58 10.60 14.50
CA HIS A 129 -1.59 9.98 13.62
C HIS A 129 -1.85 8.49 13.43
N LEU A 130 -2.13 7.76 14.52
CA LEU A 130 -2.48 6.34 14.44
C LEU A 130 -3.81 6.11 13.70
N ALA A 131 -4.81 7.00 13.84
CA ALA A 131 -6.04 6.94 13.06
C ALA A 131 -5.78 7.13 11.55
N MET A 132 -4.84 8.01 11.18
CA MET A 132 -4.42 8.18 9.78
C MET A 132 -3.75 6.91 9.24
N THR A 133 -2.90 6.28 10.04
CA THR A 133 -2.29 4.98 9.68
C THR A 133 -3.37 3.92 9.48
N ALA A 134 -4.28 3.72 10.42
CA ALA A 134 -5.36 2.74 10.28
C ALA A 134 -6.27 2.99 9.06
N ALA A 135 -6.48 4.25 8.69
CA ALA A 135 -7.23 4.61 7.49
C ALA A 135 -6.42 4.36 6.20
N ALA A 136 -5.12 4.64 6.20
CA ALA A 136 -4.23 4.37 5.06
C ALA A 136 -4.07 2.87 4.83
N GLU A 137 -3.92 2.07 5.90
CA GLU A 137 -3.92 0.60 5.86
C GLU A 137 -5.18 0.03 5.20
N HIS A 138 -6.34 0.64 5.43
CA HIS A 138 -7.55 0.24 4.72
C HIS A 138 -7.47 0.56 3.22
N TYR A 139 -6.83 1.67 2.82
CA TYR A 139 -6.59 1.99 1.41
C TYR A 139 -5.71 0.95 0.73
N THR A 140 -4.57 0.63 1.36
CA THR A 140 -3.62 -0.33 0.81
C THR A 140 -4.22 -1.72 0.75
N ALA A 141 -4.96 -2.15 1.79
CA ALA A 141 -5.66 -3.43 1.81
C ALA A 141 -6.74 -3.54 0.71
N VAL A 142 -7.53 -2.47 0.46
CA VAL A 142 -8.53 -2.46 -0.61
C VAL A 142 -7.86 -2.54 -1.99
N LEU A 143 -6.77 -1.81 -2.21
CA LEU A 143 -6.00 -1.91 -3.46
C LEU A 143 -5.37 -3.29 -3.62
N ALA A 144 -4.82 -3.85 -2.55
CA ALA A 144 -4.22 -5.18 -2.51
C ALA A 144 -5.24 -6.27 -2.86
N GLU A 145 -6.43 -6.23 -2.25
CA GLU A 145 -7.51 -7.15 -2.58
C GLU A 145 -7.85 -7.12 -4.06
N ARG A 146 -7.95 -5.91 -4.65
CA ARG A 146 -8.26 -5.73 -6.07
C ARG A 146 -7.14 -6.23 -6.97
N VAL A 147 -5.90 -5.93 -6.65
CA VAL A 147 -4.73 -6.42 -7.42
C VAL A 147 -4.71 -7.94 -7.42
N LEU A 148 -4.94 -8.58 -6.27
CA LEU A 148 -4.81 -10.03 -6.12
C LEU A 148 -6.06 -10.81 -6.54
N SER A 149 -7.26 -10.20 -6.54
CA SER A 149 -8.52 -10.90 -6.82
C SER A 149 -8.99 -10.76 -8.27
N LEU A 150 -8.53 -9.75 -9.00
CA LEU A 150 -9.00 -9.46 -10.36
C LEU A 150 -8.06 -10.06 -11.41
N ASP A 151 -8.47 -11.16 -12.04
CA ASP A 151 -7.70 -11.82 -13.10
C ASP A 151 -7.36 -10.87 -14.25
N GLU A 152 -8.25 -9.91 -14.55
CA GLU A 152 -8.01 -8.85 -15.56
C GLU A 152 -6.79 -7.97 -15.22
N ILE A 153 -6.50 -7.76 -13.94
CA ILE A 153 -5.31 -7.00 -13.50
C ILE A 153 -4.07 -7.89 -13.57
N GLN A 154 -4.17 -9.14 -13.13
CA GLN A 154 -3.07 -10.09 -13.20
C GLN A 154 -2.65 -10.43 -14.64
N ALA A 155 -3.58 -10.32 -15.59
CA ALA A 155 -3.32 -10.51 -17.02
C ALA A 155 -2.65 -9.32 -17.71
N ILE A 156 -2.47 -8.17 -17.04
CA ILE A 156 -1.83 -6.99 -17.63
C ILE A 156 -0.34 -7.25 -17.82
N PRO A 157 0.18 -7.16 -19.06
CA PRO A 157 1.60 -7.35 -19.32
C PRO A 157 2.47 -6.31 -18.59
N GLY A 158 3.63 -6.72 -18.13
CA GLY A 158 4.55 -5.79 -17.46
C GLY A 158 5.88 -6.46 -17.10
N ASP A 159 6.73 -5.74 -16.38
CA ASP A 159 7.98 -6.31 -15.88
C ASP A 159 7.69 -7.28 -14.73
N ASP A 160 8.15 -8.53 -14.85
CA ASP A 160 7.88 -9.59 -13.88
C ASP A 160 8.38 -9.23 -12.47
N ALA A 161 9.54 -8.60 -12.34
CA ALA A 161 10.08 -8.26 -11.03
C ALA A 161 9.23 -7.16 -10.35
N VAL A 162 8.66 -6.25 -11.13
CA VAL A 162 7.73 -5.23 -10.62
C VAL A 162 6.42 -5.88 -10.20
N TRP A 163 5.85 -6.78 -11.02
CA TRP A 163 4.63 -7.52 -10.66
C TRP A 163 4.85 -8.40 -9.42
N HIS A 164 5.99 -9.07 -9.32
CA HIS A 164 6.35 -9.86 -8.14
C HIS A 164 6.43 -8.99 -6.87
N LEU A 165 7.05 -7.80 -6.96
CA LEU A 165 7.06 -6.85 -5.84
C LEU A 165 5.64 -6.43 -5.45
N LEU A 166 4.81 -6.04 -6.43
CA LEU A 166 3.44 -5.56 -6.15
C LEU A 166 2.56 -6.67 -5.57
N ASN A 167 2.65 -7.89 -6.08
CA ASN A 167 1.88 -9.03 -5.58
C ASN A 167 2.33 -9.45 -4.18
N TRP A 168 3.64 -9.45 -3.90
CA TRP A 168 4.17 -9.71 -2.57
C TRP A 168 3.70 -8.65 -1.57
N HIS A 169 3.86 -7.37 -1.90
CA HIS A 169 3.40 -6.26 -1.07
C HIS A 169 1.89 -6.40 -0.82
N ALA A 170 1.09 -6.59 -1.86
CA ALA A 170 -0.36 -6.75 -1.75
C ALA A 170 -0.76 -7.95 -0.85
N LEU A 171 -0.03 -9.08 -0.92
CA LEU A 171 -0.27 -10.19 0.00
C LEU A 171 -0.04 -9.79 1.46
N GLU A 172 1.07 -9.10 1.75
CA GLU A 172 1.42 -8.71 3.12
C GLU A 172 0.49 -7.59 3.64
N GLU A 173 -0.02 -6.68 2.78
CA GLU A 173 -1.07 -5.73 3.12
C GLU A 173 -2.36 -6.43 3.63
N LEU A 174 -2.76 -7.54 2.99
CA LEU A 174 -3.90 -8.30 3.46
C LEU A 174 -3.62 -9.09 4.75
N GLU A 175 -2.37 -9.49 4.99
CA GLU A 175 -1.99 -10.19 6.22
C GLU A 175 -2.06 -9.29 7.46
N HIS A 176 -1.80 -7.99 7.32
CA HIS A 176 -1.74 -7.06 8.44
C HIS A 176 -2.82 -5.96 8.46
N LYS A 177 -3.78 -5.99 7.54
CA LYS A 177 -4.81 -4.96 7.32
C LYS A 177 -5.55 -4.45 8.57
N SER A 178 -5.62 -5.24 9.64
CA SER A 178 -6.31 -4.86 10.87
C SER A 178 -5.37 -4.45 12.01
N VAL A 179 -4.04 -4.58 11.85
CA VAL A 179 -3.10 -4.37 12.97
C VAL A 179 -3.14 -2.93 13.50
N ALA A 180 -2.98 -1.94 12.65
CA ALA A 180 -3.00 -0.53 13.05
C ALA A 180 -4.39 -0.12 13.60
N PHE A 181 -5.46 -0.68 13.04
CA PHE A 181 -6.83 -0.48 13.52
C PHE A 181 -7.01 -1.04 14.94
N ASP A 182 -6.53 -2.26 15.20
CA ASP A 182 -6.64 -2.91 16.51
C ASP A 182 -5.81 -2.15 17.57
N VAL A 183 -4.61 -1.69 17.22
CA VAL A 183 -3.83 -0.81 18.11
C VAL A 183 -4.62 0.46 18.41
N TYR A 184 -5.17 1.13 17.39
CA TYR A 184 -5.97 2.33 17.57
C TYR A 184 -7.14 2.11 18.54
N ARG A 185 -7.87 1.01 18.40
CA ARG A 185 -9.00 0.66 19.28
C ARG A 185 -8.54 0.30 20.70
N SER A 186 -7.46 -0.46 20.84
CA SER A 186 -6.94 -0.90 22.13
C SER A 186 -6.45 0.24 23.01
N VAL A 187 -6.00 1.35 22.40
CA VAL A 187 -5.49 2.53 23.13
C VAL A 187 -6.56 3.62 23.33
N GLY A 188 -7.82 3.33 23.03
CA GLY A 188 -8.97 4.21 23.26
C GLY A 188 -9.35 5.06 22.06
N GLY A 189 -8.97 4.67 20.85
CA GLY A 189 -9.38 5.33 19.62
C GLY A 189 -10.90 5.33 19.40
N GLY A 190 -11.48 6.53 19.20
CA GLY A 190 -12.91 6.76 19.08
C GLY A 190 -13.43 6.64 17.65
N GLU A 191 -14.69 6.28 17.52
CA GLU A 191 -15.38 6.07 16.24
C GLU A 191 -15.44 7.36 15.39
N THR A 192 -15.77 8.48 16.00
CA THR A 192 -15.88 9.76 15.29
C THR A 192 -14.56 10.18 14.65
N THR A 193 -13.43 10.05 15.38
CA THR A 193 -12.10 10.39 14.86
C THR A 193 -11.74 9.46 13.71
N ARG A 194 -11.99 8.15 13.84
CA ARG A 194 -11.76 7.15 12.79
C ARG A 194 -12.48 7.52 11.49
N ILE A 195 -13.79 7.81 11.59
CA ILE A 195 -14.62 8.17 10.44
C ILE A 195 -14.16 9.50 9.82
N ALA A 196 -13.94 10.53 10.65
CA ALA A 196 -13.53 11.84 10.16
C ALA A 196 -12.18 11.81 9.43
N VAL A 197 -11.20 11.06 9.98
CA VAL A 197 -9.88 10.91 9.36
C VAL A 197 -10.00 10.18 8.02
N MET A 198 -10.78 9.10 7.94
CA MET A 198 -10.98 8.38 6.69
C MET A 198 -11.70 9.23 5.64
N ALA A 199 -12.73 9.98 6.03
CA ALA A 199 -13.42 10.88 5.12
C ALA A 199 -12.48 11.96 4.57
N ALA A 200 -11.62 12.54 5.42
CA ALA A 200 -10.60 13.49 5.00
C ALA A 200 -9.58 12.85 4.05
N LEU A 201 -9.14 11.63 4.35
CA LEU A 201 -8.18 10.90 3.50
C LEU A 201 -8.78 10.62 2.12
N ILE A 202 -10.03 10.15 2.05
CA ILE A 202 -10.76 9.95 0.78
C ILE A 202 -10.82 11.26 -0.03
N ALA A 203 -11.18 12.37 0.62
CA ALA A 203 -11.31 13.66 -0.06
C ALA A 203 -9.97 14.19 -0.58
N LEU A 204 -8.85 13.91 0.12
CA LEU A 204 -7.54 14.44 -0.24
C LEU A 204 -6.76 13.54 -1.22
N THR A 205 -7.00 12.22 -1.21
CA THR A 205 -6.21 11.28 -2.03
C THR A 205 -6.40 11.51 -3.51
N LEU A 206 -7.63 11.68 -3.99
CA LEU A 206 -7.90 11.83 -5.42
C LEU A 206 -7.23 13.10 -6.02
N PRO A 207 -7.35 14.30 -5.44
CA PRO A 207 -6.62 15.47 -5.92
C PRO A 207 -5.10 15.30 -5.86
N LEU A 208 -4.59 14.64 -4.81
CA LEU A 208 -3.15 14.39 -4.64
C LEU A 208 -2.63 13.47 -5.75
N VAL A 209 -3.29 12.34 -5.99
CA VAL A 209 -2.95 11.40 -7.06
C VAL A 209 -3.03 12.06 -8.43
N ALA A 210 -4.11 12.80 -8.71
CA ALA A 210 -4.27 13.52 -9.98
C ALA A 210 -3.14 14.54 -10.19
N THR A 211 -2.79 15.31 -9.16
CA THR A 211 -1.72 16.33 -9.23
C THR A 211 -0.36 15.68 -9.42
N THR A 212 0.01 14.70 -8.62
CA THR A 212 1.33 14.04 -8.70
C THR A 212 1.50 13.29 -10.02
N LEU A 213 0.47 12.60 -10.49
CA LEU A 213 0.48 11.91 -11.78
C LEU A 213 0.63 12.91 -12.94
N THR A 214 -0.14 14.01 -12.92
CA THR A 214 -0.04 15.08 -13.94
C THR A 214 1.35 15.70 -13.98
N LEU A 215 1.93 16.02 -12.82
CA LEU A 215 3.29 16.57 -12.72
C LEU A 215 4.34 15.57 -13.21
N SER A 216 4.17 14.28 -12.90
CA SER A 216 5.06 13.22 -13.36
C SER A 216 5.03 13.07 -14.87
N LEU A 217 3.83 12.99 -15.48
CA LEU A 217 3.62 12.92 -16.93
C LEU A 217 4.10 14.19 -17.65
N ALA A 218 3.85 15.36 -17.06
CA ALA A 218 4.36 16.64 -17.59
C ALA A 218 5.88 16.73 -17.61
N GLY A 219 6.55 15.97 -16.76
CA GLY A 219 8.00 15.80 -16.77
C GLY A 219 8.50 14.86 -17.88
N ASP A 220 7.65 13.99 -18.40
CA ASP A 220 8.02 13.02 -19.41
C ASP A 220 7.90 13.59 -20.83
N ARG A 221 9.04 13.68 -21.52
CA ARG A 221 9.08 14.23 -22.90
C ARG A 221 8.27 13.39 -23.89
N GLN A 222 8.27 12.06 -23.74
CA GLN A 222 7.57 11.15 -24.64
C GLN A 222 6.04 11.24 -24.41
N ALA A 223 5.58 11.24 -23.15
CA ALA A 223 4.18 11.42 -22.82
C ALA A 223 3.63 12.76 -23.34
N ARG A 224 4.40 13.87 -23.18
CA ARG A 224 4.00 15.19 -23.70
C ARG A 224 3.88 15.26 -25.21
N ARG A 225 4.60 14.43 -25.96
CA ARG A 225 4.50 14.38 -27.43
C ARG A 225 3.24 13.68 -27.92
N HIS A 226 2.58 12.90 -27.06
CA HIS A 226 1.42 12.10 -27.39
C HIS A 226 0.24 12.34 -26.43
N PRO A 227 -0.28 13.59 -26.33
CA PRO A 227 -1.29 13.94 -25.31
C PRO A 227 -2.60 13.15 -25.47
N LEU A 228 -3.01 12.83 -26.70
CA LEU A 228 -4.22 12.02 -26.94
C LEU A 228 -4.05 10.57 -26.46
N ARG A 229 -2.85 10.01 -26.57
CA ARG A 229 -2.50 8.71 -26.00
C ARG A 229 -2.64 8.77 -24.47
N VAL A 230 -2.06 9.76 -23.82
CA VAL A 230 -2.16 9.97 -22.38
C VAL A 230 -3.60 10.06 -21.90
N VAL A 231 -4.46 10.83 -22.61
CA VAL A 231 -5.89 10.93 -22.25
C VAL A 231 -6.60 9.57 -22.39
N ARG A 232 -6.31 8.81 -23.45
CA ARG A 232 -6.89 7.49 -23.64
C ARG A 232 -6.43 6.50 -22.55
N GLU A 233 -5.14 6.46 -22.24
CA GLU A 233 -4.55 5.63 -21.21
C GLU A 233 -5.12 6.00 -19.82
N ALA A 234 -5.26 7.29 -19.50
CA ALA A 234 -5.87 7.75 -18.26
C ALA A 234 -7.33 7.29 -18.13
N ARG A 235 -8.12 7.39 -19.22
CA ARG A 235 -9.50 6.89 -19.22
C ARG A 235 -9.55 5.36 -19.02
N ALA A 236 -8.63 4.62 -19.65
CA ALA A 236 -8.55 3.18 -19.51
C ALA A 236 -8.19 2.78 -18.06
N LEU A 237 -7.21 3.44 -17.46
CA LEU A 237 -6.79 3.18 -16.08
C LEU A 237 -7.92 3.50 -15.09
N PHE A 238 -8.39 4.75 -15.05
CA PHE A 238 -9.38 5.20 -14.05
C PHE A 238 -10.81 4.69 -14.30
N GLY A 239 -11.15 4.31 -15.52
CA GLY A 239 -12.40 3.60 -15.84
C GLY A 239 -12.28 2.07 -15.77
N GLY A 240 -11.07 1.56 -15.57
CA GLY A 240 -10.74 0.13 -15.58
C GLY A 240 -11.06 -0.60 -14.28
N PRO A 241 -10.77 -1.91 -14.24
CA PRO A 241 -11.15 -2.79 -13.12
C PRO A 241 -10.52 -2.36 -11.78
N LEU A 242 -9.31 -1.82 -11.79
CA LEU A 242 -8.64 -1.37 -10.55
C LEU A 242 -9.42 -0.26 -9.82
N PHE A 243 -10.02 0.69 -10.56
CA PHE A 243 -10.72 1.85 -9.98
C PHE A 243 -12.23 1.73 -9.94
N ARG A 244 -12.83 0.84 -10.76
CA ARG A 244 -14.27 0.65 -10.81
C ARG A 244 -14.80 0.14 -9.46
N GLY A 245 -15.63 0.95 -8.77
CA GLY A 245 -16.18 0.61 -7.45
C GLY A 245 -15.22 0.84 -6.27
N LEU A 246 -13.97 1.26 -6.49
CA LEU A 246 -12.97 1.52 -5.45
C LEU A 246 -13.50 2.43 -4.33
N MET A 247 -14.18 3.51 -4.70
CA MET A 247 -14.73 4.46 -3.71
C MET A 247 -15.79 3.81 -2.80
N GLY A 248 -16.58 2.88 -3.33
CA GLY A 248 -17.56 2.12 -2.56
C GLY A 248 -16.88 1.19 -1.54
N ASP A 249 -15.79 0.55 -1.93
CA ASP A 249 -15.02 -0.33 -1.03
C ASP A 249 -14.32 0.48 0.06
N LEU A 250 -13.69 1.59 -0.28
CA LEU A 250 -13.10 2.51 0.69
C LEU A 250 -14.13 3.07 1.68
N ALA A 251 -15.34 3.40 1.18
CA ALA A 251 -16.41 3.95 2.01
C ALA A 251 -16.96 2.93 3.04
N LYS A 252 -16.69 1.63 2.90
CA LYS A 252 -17.05 0.63 3.91
C LYS A 252 -16.44 0.96 5.27
N TYR A 253 -15.24 1.55 5.29
CA TYR A 253 -14.57 2.00 6.52
C TYR A 253 -15.37 3.06 7.29
N LEU A 254 -16.22 3.82 6.62
CA LEU A 254 -17.04 4.88 7.26
C LEU A 254 -18.23 4.34 8.03
N ARG A 255 -18.57 3.05 7.90
CA ARG A 255 -19.71 2.45 8.61
C ARG A 255 -19.46 2.44 10.12
N PRO A 256 -20.43 2.81 10.94
CA PRO A 256 -20.35 2.60 12.37
C PRO A 256 -20.10 1.13 12.71
N GLY A 257 -19.18 0.87 13.64
CA GLY A 257 -18.84 -0.50 14.06
C GLY A 257 -18.01 -1.30 13.05
N PHE A 258 -17.55 -0.71 11.95
CA PHE A 258 -16.70 -1.37 10.95
C PHE A 258 -15.39 -1.89 11.58
N HIS A 259 -15.00 -3.07 11.16
CA HIS A 259 -13.67 -3.64 11.41
C HIS A 259 -13.05 -4.13 10.08
N PRO A 260 -11.73 -3.98 9.84
CA PRO A 260 -11.10 -4.45 8.60
C PRO A 260 -11.30 -5.96 8.33
N ASP A 261 -11.40 -6.78 9.38
CA ASP A 261 -11.64 -8.22 9.27
C ASP A 261 -13.10 -8.59 8.96
N ASP A 262 -14.03 -7.61 8.89
CA ASP A 262 -15.36 -7.82 8.33
C ASP A 262 -15.32 -8.16 6.83
N ILE A 263 -14.21 -7.84 6.17
CA ILE A 263 -13.93 -8.20 4.78
C ILE A 263 -13.13 -9.51 4.78
N ASP A 264 -13.78 -10.60 4.40
CA ASP A 264 -13.13 -11.92 4.33
C ASP A 264 -12.16 -12.01 3.14
N THR A 265 -10.89 -12.16 3.44
CA THR A 265 -9.81 -12.35 2.46
C THR A 265 -9.05 -13.66 2.67
N ASP A 266 -9.57 -14.61 3.46
CA ASP A 266 -8.86 -15.84 3.85
C ASP A 266 -8.53 -16.75 2.68
N ALA A 267 -9.48 -16.94 1.79
CA ALA A 267 -9.27 -17.78 0.59
C ALA A 267 -8.22 -17.14 -0.33
N LEU A 268 -8.29 -15.82 -0.52
CA LEU A 268 -7.34 -15.06 -1.33
C LEU A 268 -5.93 -15.13 -0.75
N LEU A 269 -5.80 -14.93 0.56
CA LEU A 269 -4.51 -15.06 1.26
C LEU A 269 -3.89 -16.44 1.08
N ARG A 270 -4.64 -17.52 1.31
CA ARG A 270 -4.13 -18.89 1.15
C ARG A 270 -3.67 -19.17 -0.29
N ARG A 271 -4.46 -18.72 -1.28
CA ARG A 271 -4.10 -18.84 -2.70
C ARG A 271 -2.75 -18.16 -2.96
N TRP A 272 -2.62 -16.88 -2.62
CA TRP A 272 -1.42 -16.10 -2.91
C TRP A 272 -0.19 -16.50 -2.08
N GLN A 273 -0.38 -16.96 -0.84
CA GLN A 273 0.70 -17.57 -0.06
C GLN A 273 1.27 -18.81 -0.76
N GLN A 274 0.40 -19.63 -1.36
CA GLN A 274 0.83 -20.79 -2.12
C GLN A 274 1.48 -20.41 -3.45
N GLU A 275 0.91 -19.45 -4.19
CA GLU A 275 1.45 -19.00 -5.49
C GLU A 275 2.82 -18.31 -5.36
N LEU A 276 3.02 -17.51 -4.30
CA LEU A 276 4.29 -16.80 -4.12
C LEU A 276 5.33 -17.59 -3.31
N PHE A 277 4.92 -18.35 -2.31
CA PHE A 277 5.82 -18.97 -1.33
C PHE A 277 5.58 -20.47 -1.12
N GLY A 278 4.73 -21.13 -1.90
CA GLY A 278 4.62 -22.59 -1.93
C GLY A 278 5.91 -23.26 -2.44
N ALA A 279 5.95 -24.58 -2.49
CA ALA A 279 7.16 -25.33 -2.90
C ALA A 279 7.72 -24.91 -4.27
N GLU A 280 6.85 -24.53 -5.20
CA GLU A 280 7.19 -24.01 -6.54
C GLU A 280 6.76 -22.53 -6.68
N GLY A 281 6.68 -21.81 -5.57
CA GLY A 281 6.19 -20.44 -5.55
C GLY A 281 7.12 -19.47 -6.27
N ALA A 282 6.53 -18.46 -6.93
CA ALA A 282 7.24 -17.50 -7.77
C ALA A 282 8.34 -16.70 -7.04
N LEU A 283 8.30 -16.63 -5.71
CA LEU A 283 9.26 -15.86 -4.90
C LEU A 283 10.17 -16.73 -4.03
N VAL A 284 10.15 -18.05 -4.17
CA VAL A 284 11.00 -18.93 -3.34
C VAL A 284 12.48 -18.59 -3.49
N GLU A 285 12.93 -18.28 -4.70
CA GLU A 285 14.32 -17.91 -4.99
C GLU A 285 14.69 -16.48 -4.53
N TYR A 286 13.69 -15.65 -4.24
CA TYR A 286 13.88 -14.27 -3.78
C TYR A 286 13.98 -14.16 -2.23
N VAL A 287 13.58 -15.20 -1.49
CA VAL A 287 13.64 -15.23 -0.02
C VAL A 287 15.07 -15.51 0.44
N ARG A 288 15.55 -14.77 1.44
CA ARG A 288 16.89 -14.84 2.02
C ARG A 288 16.90 -15.28 3.49
#